data_a54edc19bebe54baaf6a0e21e0ae4373
#
_entry.id   a54edc19bebe54baaf6a0e21e0ae4373
#
_cell.length_a   1.000
_cell.length_b   1.000
_cell.length_c   1.000
_cell.angle_alpha   90.00
_cell.angle_beta   90.00
_cell.angle_gamma   90.00
#
_symmetry.space_group_name_H-M   'P 1'
#
loop_
_entity.id
_entity.type
_entity.pdbx_description
1 polymer ?
#
loop_
_entity_poly.entity_id
_entity_poly.type
_entity_poly.pdbx_seq_one_letter_code
_entity_poly.pdbx_strand_id
1 'polypeptide(L)'
;RHWQMGNVDLKLALMILGGNFLGVEAGARILDYLNDLGTMVIRNQETTYVEYYSRRLFLCVLLLVAILIMAESFRNRGNLQTEEDRRNLSNSTYNGFLQRFHIPPLAEFPTSCVSSISIFAVSYPAFLIGVTTGLLGIGGGVITIPLLIYGYGATTRKAVGTGLLLVFSSTLYGTVTHAIRHNVDLQLVAILLIGSTICAQF
;
A
#
# COMPACT_ATOMS: atom_id res chain seq x y z
N ARG A 1 -6.44 -16.78 11.00
CA ARG A 1 -7.11 -16.25 12.22
C ARG A 1 -7.96 -15.01 11.93
N HIS A 2 -7.44 -13.99 11.19
CA HIS A 2 -8.21 -12.78 10.81
C HIS A 2 -9.40 -13.08 9.89
N TRP A 3 -9.28 -14.04 8.99
CA TRP A 3 -10.39 -14.49 8.12
C TRP A 3 -11.54 -15.10 8.91
N GLN A 4 -11.25 -15.97 9.88
CA GLN A 4 -12.29 -16.64 10.71
C GLN A 4 -13.04 -15.65 11.61
N MET A 5 -12.45 -14.50 11.90
CA MET A 5 -13.06 -13.44 12.72
C MET A 5 -13.87 -12.42 11.90
N GLY A 6 -14.07 -12.62 10.58
CA GLY A 6 -14.81 -11.68 9.72
C GLY A 6 -14.13 -10.30 9.54
N ASN A 7 -12.82 -10.20 9.81
CA ASN A 7 -12.07 -8.95 9.73
C ASN A 7 -11.51 -8.67 8.33
N VAL A 8 -11.84 -9.48 7.34
CA VAL A 8 -11.39 -9.33 5.96
C VAL A 8 -12.57 -9.04 5.06
N ASP A 9 -12.56 -7.91 4.36
CA ASP A 9 -13.52 -7.61 3.30
C ASP A 9 -12.99 -8.11 1.96
N LEU A 10 -13.42 -9.33 1.59
CA LEU A 10 -12.93 -9.98 0.37
C LEU A 10 -13.32 -9.21 -0.90
N LYS A 11 -14.51 -8.59 -0.92
CA LYS A 11 -15.00 -7.84 -2.08
C LYS A 11 -14.14 -6.58 -2.30
N LEU A 12 -13.90 -5.82 -1.22
CA LEU A 12 -13.03 -4.66 -1.25
C LEU A 12 -11.58 -5.05 -1.61
N ALA A 13 -11.08 -6.15 -1.01
CA ALA A 13 -9.73 -6.66 -1.29
C ALA A 13 -9.57 -7.04 -2.77
N LEU A 14 -10.51 -7.77 -3.38
CA LEU A 14 -10.44 -8.18 -4.78
C LEU A 14 -10.45 -6.98 -5.74
N MET A 15 -11.23 -5.95 -5.45
CA MET A 15 -11.26 -4.74 -6.27
C MET A 15 -9.93 -3.98 -6.19
N ILE A 16 -9.37 -3.85 -5.00
CA ILE A 16 -8.06 -3.22 -4.79
C ILE A 16 -6.96 -4.05 -5.47
N LEU A 17 -7.00 -5.38 -5.36
CA LEU A 17 -6.02 -6.28 -5.99
C LEU A 17 -6.03 -6.15 -7.51
N GLY A 18 -7.19 -6.04 -8.14
CA GLY A 18 -7.29 -5.85 -9.60
C GLY A 18 -6.55 -4.60 -10.06
N GLY A 19 -6.80 -3.45 -9.44
CA GLY A 19 -6.07 -2.21 -9.73
C GLY A 19 -4.59 -2.30 -9.39
N ASN A 20 -4.26 -2.92 -8.26
CA ASN A 20 -2.89 -3.07 -7.78
C ASN A 20 -2.04 -3.95 -8.72
N PHE A 21 -2.54 -5.08 -9.21
CA PHE A 21 -1.80 -5.96 -10.12
C PHE A 21 -1.47 -5.25 -11.44
N LEU A 22 -2.44 -4.53 -12.02
CA LEU A 22 -2.17 -3.70 -13.20
C LEU A 22 -1.10 -2.63 -12.90
N GLY A 23 -1.17 -2.03 -11.72
CA GLY A 23 -0.18 -1.06 -11.27
C GLY A 23 1.22 -1.66 -11.12
N VAL A 24 1.35 -2.84 -10.48
CA VAL A 24 2.64 -3.55 -10.33
C VAL A 24 3.27 -3.86 -11.68
N GLU A 25 2.46 -4.35 -12.63
CA GLU A 25 2.95 -4.63 -13.99
C GLU A 25 3.42 -3.34 -14.69
N ALA A 26 2.66 -2.25 -14.57
CA ALA A 26 3.06 -0.95 -15.12
C ALA A 26 4.35 -0.43 -14.46
N GLY A 27 4.46 -0.54 -13.13
CA GLY A 27 5.66 -0.14 -12.38
C GLY A 27 6.89 -0.94 -12.77
N ALA A 28 6.76 -2.27 -12.93
CA ALA A 28 7.84 -3.12 -13.37
C ALA A 28 8.31 -2.78 -14.81
N ARG A 29 7.39 -2.46 -15.73
CA ARG A 29 7.74 -2.01 -17.08
C ARG A 29 8.46 -0.66 -17.08
N ILE A 30 8.04 0.27 -16.21
CA ILE A 30 8.73 1.55 -16.04
C ILE A 30 10.14 1.31 -15.50
N LEU A 31 10.31 0.38 -14.56
CA LEU A 31 11.62 0.00 -14.03
C LEU A 31 12.54 -0.54 -15.12
N ASP A 32 12.04 -1.45 -15.97
CA ASP A 32 12.80 -1.98 -17.11
C ASP A 32 13.22 -0.86 -18.07
N TYR A 33 12.28 0.02 -18.42
CA TYR A 33 12.56 1.18 -19.27
C TYR A 33 13.63 2.10 -18.68
N LEU A 34 13.59 2.35 -17.37
CA LEU A 34 14.61 3.15 -16.68
C LEU A 34 15.98 2.45 -16.64
N ASN A 35 15.99 1.10 -16.55
CA ASN A 35 17.23 0.32 -16.65
C ASN A 35 17.85 0.42 -18.05
N ASP A 36 17.03 0.37 -19.10
CA ASP A 36 17.50 0.48 -20.48
C ASP A 36 18.08 1.86 -20.82
N LEU A 37 17.69 2.92 -20.11
CA LEU A 37 18.27 4.25 -20.25
C LEU A 37 19.71 4.35 -19.72
N GLY A 38 20.17 3.38 -18.91
CA GLY A 38 21.54 3.27 -18.43
C GLY A 38 21.91 4.25 -17.33
N THR A 39 23.06 4.89 -17.42
CA THR A 39 23.61 5.82 -16.41
C THR A 39 23.55 7.25 -16.86
N MET A 40 23.39 8.15 -15.89
CA MET A 40 23.50 9.61 -16.08
C MET A 40 24.59 10.17 -15.16
N VAL A 41 25.22 11.25 -15.55
CA VAL A 41 26.20 11.95 -14.71
C VAL A 41 25.51 13.16 -14.05
N ILE A 42 25.34 13.08 -12.74
CA ILE A 42 24.80 14.20 -11.95
C ILE A 42 25.87 14.62 -10.94
N ARG A 43 26.24 15.90 -10.99
CA ARG A 43 27.17 16.51 -10.02
C ARG A 43 28.52 15.76 -9.91
N ASN A 44 29.05 15.29 -11.03
CA ASN A 44 30.29 14.51 -11.12
C ASN A 44 30.24 13.09 -10.53
N GLN A 45 29.06 12.54 -10.35
CA GLN A 45 28.83 11.14 -9.94
C GLN A 45 28.01 10.41 -11.00
N GLU A 46 28.45 9.23 -11.38
CA GLU A 46 27.67 8.33 -12.22
C GLU A 46 26.57 7.72 -11.37
N THR A 47 25.33 7.92 -11.78
CA THR A 47 24.14 7.41 -11.10
C THR A 47 23.22 6.77 -12.13
N THR A 48 22.65 5.63 -11.84
CA THR A 48 21.66 4.99 -12.73
C THR A 48 20.34 5.78 -12.68
N TYR A 49 19.64 5.86 -13.82
CA TYR A 49 18.29 6.46 -13.88
C TYR A 49 17.36 5.84 -12.85
N VAL A 50 17.39 4.51 -12.69
CA VAL A 50 16.60 3.78 -11.69
C VAL A 50 16.87 4.28 -10.28
N GLU A 51 18.14 4.39 -9.88
CA GLU A 51 18.51 4.85 -8.54
C GLU A 51 18.02 6.27 -8.27
N TYR A 52 18.18 7.16 -9.23
CA TYR A 52 17.78 8.56 -9.10
C TYR A 52 16.26 8.72 -8.92
N TYR A 53 15.46 8.08 -9.78
CA TYR A 53 14.00 8.18 -9.71
C TYR A 53 13.41 7.38 -8.56
N SER A 54 13.90 6.18 -8.27
CA SER A 54 13.44 5.35 -7.15
C SER A 54 13.68 6.02 -5.80
N ARG A 55 14.85 6.62 -5.60
CA ARG A 55 15.16 7.37 -4.37
C ARG A 55 14.21 8.55 -4.16
N ARG A 56 13.92 9.31 -5.20
CA ARG A 56 12.98 10.45 -5.12
C ARG A 56 11.55 10.01 -4.90
N LEU A 57 11.11 8.98 -5.60
CA LEU A 57 9.78 8.41 -5.43
C LEU A 57 9.59 7.88 -4.00
N PHE A 58 10.60 7.18 -3.47
CA PHE A 58 10.58 6.68 -2.09
C PHE A 58 10.45 7.80 -1.07
N LEU A 59 11.23 8.88 -1.21
CA LEU A 59 11.13 10.05 -0.36
C LEU A 59 9.75 10.72 -0.46
N CYS A 60 9.18 10.83 -1.66
CA CYS A 60 7.85 11.38 -1.88
C CYS A 60 6.78 10.54 -1.17
N VAL A 61 6.87 9.21 -1.28
CA VAL A 61 5.95 8.27 -0.61
C VAL A 61 6.06 8.38 0.91
N LEU A 62 7.28 8.41 1.46
CA LEU A 62 7.48 8.57 2.91
C LEU A 62 6.94 9.90 3.41
N LEU A 63 7.18 10.98 2.67
CA LEU A 63 6.67 12.31 3.01
C LEU A 63 5.14 12.35 2.98
N LEU A 64 4.52 11.75 1.96
CA LEU A 64 3.06 11.63 1.87
C LEU A 64 2.49 10.89 3.08
N VAL A 65 3.04 9.74 3.42
CA VAL A 65 2.59 8.94 4.57
C VAL A 65 2.80 9.71 5.87
N ALA A 66 3.94 10.37 6.04
CA ALA A 66 4.22 11.20 7.21
C ALA A 66 3.21 12.34 7.36
N ILE A 67 2.87 13.03 6.27
CA ILE A 67 1.86 14.10 6.26
C ILE A 67 0.48 13.54 6.64
N LEU A 68 0.08 12.40 6.09
CA LEU A 68 -1.21 11.78 6.41
C LEU A 68 -1.30 11.42 7.90
N ILE A 69 -0.26 10.79 8.46
CA ILE A 69 -0.22 10.43 9.89
C ILE A 69 -0.19 11.67 10.77
N MET A 70 0.57 12.70 10.39
CA MET A 70 0.67 13.96 11.14
C MET A 70 -0.67 14.72 11.11
N ALA A 71 -1.30 14.85 9.96
CA ALA A 71 -2.60 15.51 9.80
C ALA A 71 -3.67 14.88 10.70
N GLU A 72 -3.64 13.53 10.82
CA GLU A 72 -4.54 12.83 11.71
C GLU A 72 -4.20 13.02 13.19
N SER A 73 -2.92 12.95 13.54
CA SER A 73 -2.47 13.19 14.91
C SER A 73 -2.94 14.56 15.43
N PHE A 74 -2.89 15.59 14.58
CA PHE A 74 -3.40 16.92 14.93
C PHE A 74 -4.93 16.94 15.03
N ARG A 75 -5.64 16.25 14.14
CA ARG A 75 -7.10 16.20 14.14
C ARG A 75 -7.66 15.47 15.38
N ASN A 76 -6.95 14.43 15.85
CA ASN A 76 -7.37 13.62 16.99
C ASN A 76 -6.89 14.15 18.35
N ARG A 77 -6.01 15.14 18.39
CA ARG A 77 -5.47 15.69 19.66
C ARG A 77 -6.54 16.29 20.59
N GLY A 78 -7.69 16.69 20.04
CA GLY A 78 -8.80 17.26 20.81
C GLY A 78 -9.73 16.24 21.48
N ASN A 79 -9.67 14.97 21.10
CA ASN A 79 -10.69 13.98 21.50
C ASN A 79 -10.16 12.82 22.38
N LEU A 80 -8.89 12.81 22.75
CA LEU A 80 -8.31 11.70 23.52
C LEU A 80 -8.23 12.05 25.01
N GLN A 81 -9.32 11.96 25.74
CA GLN A 81 -9.32 12.13 27.21
C GLN A 81 -9.47 10.81 28.00
N THR A 82 -9.84 9.68 27.39
CA THR A 82 -10.09 8.45 28.15
C THR A 82 -9.66 7.19 27.38
N GLU A 83 -9.25 6.15 28.12
CA GLU A 83 -8.95 4.80 27.57
C GLU A 83 -10.17 4.17 26.86
N GLU A 84 -11.38 4.51 27.26
CA GLU A 84 -12.63 4.12 26.59
C GLU A 84 -12.76 4.73 25.20
N ASP A 85 -12.30 5.97 25.00
CA ASP A 85 -12.30 6.64 23.70
C ASP A 85 -11.33 5.95 22.73
N ARG A 86 -10.20 5.42 23.22
CA ARG A 86 -9.26 4.62 22.41
C ARG A 86 -9.88 3.29 21.94
N ARG A 87 -10.67 2.62 22.77
CA ARG A 87 -11.40 1.39 22.37
C ARG A 87 -12.51 1.71 21.39
N ASN A 88 -13.21 2.82 21.58
CA ASN A 88 -14.24 3.28 20.67
C ASN A 88 -13.68 3.73 19.33
N LEU A 89 -12.52 4.37 19.29
CA LEU A 89 -11.79 4.72 18.06
C LEU A 89 -11.37 3.50 17.24
N SER A 90 -11.00 2.39 17.89
CA SER A 90 -10.67 1.15 17.17
C SER A 90 -11.88 0.52 16.45
N ASN A 91 -13.09 0.89 16.87
CA ASN A 91 -14.36 0.42 16.31
C ASN A 91 -15.13 1.53 15.55
N SER A 92 -14.70 2.79 15.62
CA SER A 92 -15.36 3.88 14.92
C SER A 92 -15.02 3.86 13.44
N THR A 93 -16.04 3.96 12.62
CA THR A 93 -15.91 4.14 11.18
C THR A 93 -15.53 5.59 10.92
N TYR A 94 -14.38 5.82 10.32
CA TYR A 94 -13.97 7.15 9.89
C TYR A 94 -14.77 7.55 8.63
N ASN A 95 -15.16 8.82 8.52
CA ASN A 95 -15.64 9.33 7.24
C ASN A 95 -14.46 9.41 6.28
N GLY A 96 -14.29 8.40 5.45
CA GLY A 96 -13.20 8.33 4.48
C GLY A 96 -13.26 9.48 3.48
N PHE A 97 -12.12 10.08 3.20
CA PHE A 97 -12.01 11.17 2.21
C PHE A 97 -12.55 10.74 0.84
N LEU A 98 -12.33 9.49 0.44
CA LEU A 98 -12.77 8.94 -0.85
C LEU A 98 -14.28 8.62 -0.91
N GLN A 99 -14.96 8.54 0.24
CA GLN A 99 -16.42 8.37 0.29
C GLN A 99 -17.18 9.60 -0.23
N ARG A 100 -16.53 10.76 -0.33
CA ARG A 100 -17.13 11.98 -0.91
C ARG A 100 -17.27 11.93 -2.45
N PHE A 101 -16.54 11.03 -3.11
CA PHE A 101 -16.60 10.89 -4.56
C PHE A 101 -17.67 9.88 -4.97
N HIS A 102 -18.89 10.37 -5.23
CA HIS A 102 -20.04 9.59 -5.66
C HIS A 102 -20.14 9.51 -7.20
N ILE A 103 -19.13 8.93 -7.84
CA ILE A 103 -19.15 8.74 -9.30
C ILE A 103 -19.66 7.31 -9.58
N PRO A 104 -20.78 7.12 -10.32
CA PRO A 104 -21.25 5.78 -10.68
C PRO A 104 -20.21 5.06 -11.57
N PRO A 105 -20.03 3.73 -11.43
CA PRO A 105 -20.79 2.76 -10.64
C PRO A 105 -20.38 2.72 -9.16
N LEU A 106 -21.41 2.62 -8.29
CA LEU A 106 -21.23 2.54 -6.84
C LEU A 106 -21.23 1.07 -6.39
N ALA A 107 -20.29 0.71 -5.51
CA ALA A 107 -20.24 -0.58 -4.86
C ALA A 107 -20.43 -0.43 -3.35
N GLU A 108 -21.26 -1.30 -2.76
CA GLU A 108 -21.50 -1.35 -1.33
C GLU A 108 -20.61 -2.41 -0.68
N PHE A 109 -19.98 -2.06 0.44
CA PHE A 109 -19.08 -2.93 1.20
C PHE A 109 -19.60 -3.12 2.63
N PRO A 110 -20.62 -3.97 2.81
CA PRO A 110 -21.30 -4.14 4.11
C PRO A 110 -20.36 -4.64 5.20
N THR A 111 -19.35 -5.42 4.84
CA THR A 111 -18.40 -6.00 5.80
C THR A 111 -17.47 -4.96 6.41
N SER A 112 -17.05 -3.97 5.65
CA SER A 112 -16.14 -2.89 6.12
C SER A 112 -16.86 -1.71 6.77
N CYS A 113 -18.21 -1.75 6.85
CA CYS A 113 -19.05 -0.62 7.26
C CYS A 113 -18.80 0.64 6.40
N VAL A 114 -18.34 0.43 5.17
CA VAL A 114 -18.06 1.48 4.20
C VAL A 114 -19.33 1.66 3.37
N SER A 115 -19.94 2.85 3.45
CA SER A 115 -21.07 3.23 2.59
C SER A 115 -20.62 3.26 1.13
N SER A 116 -21.56 3.18 0.21
CA SER A 116 -21.36 3.11 -1.24
C SER A 116 -20.18 3.99 -1.73
N ILE A 117 -19.11 3.34 -2.22
CA ILE A 117 -17.96 4.03 -2.83
C ILE A 117 -17.94 3.72 -4.33
N SER A 118 -17.51 4.70 -5.13
CA SER A 118 -17.23 4.52 -6.54
C SER A 118 -16.14 3.48 -6.77
N ILE A 119 -16.36 2.56 -7.72
CA ILE A 119 -15.36 1.58 -8.14
C ILE A 119 -14.09 2.28 -8.63
N PHE A 120 -14.21 3.41 -9.32
CA PHE A 120 -13.06 4.20 -9.77
C PHE A 120 -12.27 4.82 -8.60
N ALA A 121 -12.97 5.26 -7.53
CA ALA A 121 -12.33 5.79 -6.34
C ALA A 121 -11.55 4.71 -5.54
N VAL A 122 -11.88 3.43 -5.75
CA VAL A 122 -11.13 2.29 -5.19
C VAL A 122 -9.97 1.89 -6.11
N SER A 123 -10.24 1.74 -7.42
CA SER A 123 -9.26 1.21 -8.36
C SER A 123 -8.11 2.17 -8.65
N TYR A 124 -8.36 3.49 -8.73
CA TYR A 124 -7.32 4.45 -9.07
C TYR A 124 -6.21 4.56 -8.01
N PRO A 125 -6.51 4.75 -6.71
CA PRO A 125 -5.47 4.71 -5.68
C PRO A 125 -4.78 3.35 -5.59
N ALA A 126 -5.51 2.25 -5.78
CA ALA A 126 -4.94 0.91 -5.82
C ALA A 126 -3.93 0.74 -6.97
N PHE A 127 -4.24 1.27 -8.15
CA PHE A 127 -3.32 1.30 -9.28
C PHE A 127 -2.05 2.10 -8.96
N LEU A 128 -2.17 3.29 -8.37
CA LEU A 128 -1.01 4.11 -7.99
C LEU A 128 -0.13 3.40 -6.95
N ILE A 129 -0.74 2.73 -5.95
CA ILE A 129 -0.01 1.90 -4.99
C ILE A 129 0.70 0.75 -5.71
N GLY A 130 0.03 0.12 -6.67
CA GLY A 130 0.63 -0.92 -7.50
C GLY A 130 1.86 -0.43 -8.27
N VAL A 131 1.78 0.73 -8.93
CA VAL A 131 2.91 1.34 -9.64
C VAL A 131 4.08 1.59 -8.69
N THR A 132 3.83 2.17 -7.52
CA THR A 132 4.88 2.40 -6.51
C THR A 132 5.47 1.07 -6.00
N THR A 133 4.64 0.06 -5.82
CA THR A 133 5.07 -1.29 -5.43
C THR A 133 5.95 -1.93 -6.49
N GLY A 134 5.56 -1.85 -7.76
CA GLY A 134 6.31 -2.40 -8.89
C GLY A 134 7.65 -1.66 -9.13
N LEU A 135 7.72 -0.37 -8.85
CA LEU A 135 8.95 0.42 -8.97
C LEU A 135 9.91 0.24 -7.79
N LEU A 136 9.38 0.20 -6.56
CA LEU A 136 10.18 0.23 -5.33
C LEU A 136 10.33 -1.15 -4.68
N GLY A 137 9.51 -2.12 -5.04
CA GLY A 137 9.53 -3.46 -4.43
C GLY A 137 9.07 -3.52 -2.96
N ILE A 138 8.40 -2.49 -2.44
CA ILE A 138 8.01 -2.40 -1.02
C ILE A 138 6.68 -3.09 -0.67
N GLY A 139 6.04 -3.78 -1.61
CA GLY A 139 4.79 -4.52 -1.39
C GLY A 139 3.55 -3.67 -1.10
N GLY A 140 3.65 -2.34 -1.18
CA GLY A 140 2.53 -1.39 -1.03
C GLY A 140 1.92 -1.27 0.37
N GLY A 141 2.33 -2.09 1.34
CA GLY A 141 1.75 -2.14 2.69
C GLY A 141 1.79 -0.82 3.44
N VAL A 142 2.88 -0.08 3.27
CA VAL A 142 3.10 1.23 3.92
C VAL A 142 2.01 2.24 3.54
N ILE A 143 1.50 2.19 2.31
CA ILE A 143 0.47 3.10 1.81
C ILE A 143 -0.93 2.51 1.96
N THR A 144 -1.06 1.19 1.79
CA THR A 144 -2.36 0.49 1.77
C THR A 144 -3.11 0.62 3.10
N ILE A 145 -2.43 0.43 4.24
CA ILE A 145 -3.09 0.49 5.55
C ILE A 145 -3.60 1.91 5.86
N PRO A 146 -2.81 3.00 5.72
CA PRO A 146 -3.31 4.36 5.84
C PRO A 146 -4.46 4.66 4.88
N LEU A 147 -4.38 4.20 3.62
CA LEU A 147 -5.46 4.40 2.65
C LEU A 147 -6.76 3.72 3.06
N LEU A 148 -6.70 2.48 3.59
CA LEU A 148 -7.88 1.76 4.07
C LEU A 148 -8.55 2.50 5.23
N ILE A 149 -7.76 3.03 6.16
CA ILE A 149 -8.29 3.73 7.35
C ILE A 149 -8.81 5.11 6.95
N TYR A 150 -7.98 5.94 6.31
CA TYR A 150 -8.26 7.36 6.09
C TYR A 150 -8.97 7.63 4.76
N GLY A 151 -8.61 6.86 3.73
CA GLY A 151 -9.23 6.97 2.42
C GLY A 151 -10.63 6.37 2.38
N TYR A 152 -10.75 5.12 2.79
CA TYR A 152 -12.02 4.38 2.71
C TYR A 152 -12.80 4.36 4.02
N GLY A 153 -12.24 4.81 5.14
CA GLY A 153 -12.93 4.86 6.42
C GLY A 153 -13.13 3.49 7.07
N ALA A 154 -12.32 2.49 6.71
CA ALA A 154 -12.40 1.17 7.32
C ALA A 154 -11.94 1.21 8.78
N THR A 155 -12.58 0.42 9.64
CA THR A 155 -12.13 0.29 11.03
C THR A 155 -10.72 -0.30 11.08
N THR A 156 -9.89 0.11 12.03
CA THR A 156 -8.46 -0.29 12.12
C THR A 156 -8.28 -1.80 12.08
N ARG A 157 -9.14 -2.57 12.75
CA ARG A 157 -9.07 -4.04 12.74
C ARG A 157 -9.29 -4.63 11.34
N LYS A 158 -10.28 -4.12 10.61
CA LYS A 158 -10.58 -4.56 9.25
C LYS A 158 -9.54 -4.08 8.26
N ALA A 159 -9.04 -2.87 8.43
CA ALA A 159 -7.95 -2.31 7.61
C ALA A 159 -6.67 -3.16 7.73
N VAL A 160 -6.29 -3.56 8.95
CA VAL A 160 -5.13 -4.45 9.15
C VAL A 160 -5.37 -5.83 8.54
N GLY A 161 -6.53 -6.46 8.79
CA GLY A 161 -6.84 -7.79 8.24
C GLY A 161 -6.89 -7.80 6.71
N THR A 162 -7.58 -6.84 6.10
CA THR A 162 -7.66 -6.69 4.64
C THR A 162 -6.31 -6.27 4.06
N GLY A 163 -5.61 -5.36 4.75
CA GLY A 163 -4.28 -4.88 4.35
C GLY A 163 -3.24 -6.00 4.30
N LEU A 164 -3.21 -6.91 5.28
CA LEU A 164 -2.32 -8.08 5.27
C LEU A 164 -2.58 -8.99 4.05
N LEU A 165 -3.84 -9.24 3.71
CA LEU A 165 -4.19 -10.01 2.52
C LEU A 165 -3.72 -9.30 1.24
N LEU A 166 -3.93 -7.99 1.16
CA LEU A 166 -3.51 -7.18 0.01
C LEU A 166 -1.99 -7.18 -0.15
N VAL A 167 -1.25 -6.95 0.94
CA VAL A 167 0.22 -6.95 0.94
C VAL A 167 0.76 -8.31 0.54
N PHE A 168 0.23 -9.39 1.12
CA PHE A 168 0.66 -10.75 0.77
C PHE A 168 0.45 -11.04 -0.72
N SER A 169 -0.75 -10.75 -1.24
CA SER A 169 -1.06 -11.01 -2.65
C SER A 169 -0.25 -10.12 -3.60
N SER A 170 -0.06 -8.85 -3.24
CA SER A 170 0.72 -7.88 -4.01
C SER A 170 2.20 -8.23 -4.05
N THR A 171 2.78 -8.62 -2.90
CA THR A 171 4.20 -9.03 -2.84
C THR A 171 4.43 -10.33 -3.59
N LEU A 172 3.52 -11.30 -3.48
CA LEU A 172 3.61 -12.54 -4.24
C LEU A 172 3.63 -12.26 -5.75
N TYR A 173 2.66 -11.47 -6.23
CA TYR A 173 2.59 -11.09 -7.63
C TYR A 173 3.82 -10.28 -8.08
N GLY A 174 4.24 -9.31 -7.29
CA GLY A 174 5.43 -8.49 -7.56
C GLY A 174 6.71 -9.33 -7.62
N THR A 175 6.89 -10.28 -6.69
CA THR A 175 8.04 -11.18 -6.68
C THR A 175 8.09 -12.03 -7.97
N VAL A 176 6.95 -12.60 -8.38
CA VAL A 176 6.87 -13.37 -9.63
C VAL A 176 7.17 -12.48 -10.85
N THR A 177 6.60 -11.28 -10.90
CA THR A 177 6.82 -10.33 -12.00
C THR A 177 8.29 -9.95 -12.12
N HIS A 178 8.96 -9.61 -11.03
CA HIS A 178 10.37 -9.24 -11.01
C HIS A 178 11.30 -10.44 -11.24
N ALA A 179 10.94 -11.63 -10.76
CA ALA A 179 11.69 -12.85 -11.01
C ALA A 179 11.71 -13.23 -12.51
N ILE A 180 10.56 -13.16 -13.20
CA ILE A 180 10.45 -13.40 -14.64
C ILE A 180 11.29 -12.40 -15.45
N ARG A 181 11.42 -11.18 -14.97
CA ARG A 181 12.21 -10.10 -15.60
C ARG A 181 13.69 -10.11 -15.26
N HIS A 182 14.16 -11.14 -14.53
CA HIS A 182 15.55 -11.25 -14.05
C HIS A 182 16.03 -10.08 -13.20
N ASN A 183 15.14 -9.37 -12.55
CA ASN A 183 15.43 -8.25 -11.64
C ASN A 183 15.67 -8.71 -10.19
N VAL A 184 15.80 -10.03 -9.93
CA VAL A 184 15.96 -10.60 -8.58
C VAL A 184 17.28 -11.36 -8.50
N ASP A 185 18.15 -10.94 -7.60
CA ASP A 185 19.34 -11.70 -7.20
C ASP A 185 18.97 -12.74 -6.12
N LEU A 186 18.85 -14.00 -6.53
CA LEU A 186 18.46 -15.10 -5.66
C LEU A 186 19.44 -15.33 -4.51
N GLN A 187 20.74 -15.08 -4.70
CA GLN A 187 21.75 -15.27 -3.67
C GLN A 187 21.59 -14.21 -2.58
N LEU A 188 21.40 -12.96 -2.97
CA LEU A 188 21.14 -11.85 -2.03
C LEU A 188 19.84 -12.06 -1.25
N VAL A 189 18.76 -12.48 -1.96
CA VAL A 189 17.47 -12.78 -1.33
C VAL A 189 17.57 -13.90 -0.30
N ALA A 190 18.30 -14.98 -0.59
CA ALA A 190 18.49 -16.09 0.34
C ALA A 190 19.18 -15.64 1.63
N ILE A 191 20.26 -14.84 1.52
CA ILE A 191 20.99 -14.29 2.69
C ILE A 191 20.08 -13.38 3.52
N LEU A 192 19.32 -12.49 2.88
CA LEU A 192 18.39 -11.60 3.56
C LEU A 192 17.25 -12.34 4.26
N LEU A 193 16.71 -13.41 3.64
CA LEU A 193 15.67 -14.24 4.25
C LEU A 193 16.17 -14.97 5.51
N ILE A 194 17.35 -15.55 5.46
CA ILE A 194 17.97 -16.20 6.64
C ILE A 194 18.17 -15.19 7.77
N GLY A 195 18.75 -14.02 7.45
CA GLY A 195 18.98 -12.97 8.44
C GLY A 195 17.69 -12.45 9.06
N SER A 196 16.68 -12.14 8.23
CA SER A 196 15.38 -11.62 8.71
C SER A 196 14.62 -12.64 9.55
N THR A 197 14.68 -13.93 9.21
CA THR A 197 14.01 -14.99 9.96
C THR A 197 14.63 -15.16 11.35
N ILE A 198 15.96 -15.12 11.44
CA ILE A 198 16.66 -15.18 12.73
C ILE A 198 16.31 -13.96 13.58
N CYS A 199 16.39 -12.75 13.01
CA CYS A 199 16.08 -11.51 13.75
C CYS A 199 14.62 -11.41 14.19
N ALA A 200 13.68 -12.03 13.49
CA ALA A 200 12.26 -12.00 13.84
C ALA A 200 11.90 -12.93 15.01
N GLN A 201 12.79 -13.86 15.39
CA GLN A 201 12.58 -14.80 16.50
C GLN A 201 13.14 -14.30 17.84
N PHE A 202 13.97 -13.27 17.81
CA PHE A 202 14.55 -12.60 18.99
C PHE A 202 13.85 -11.25 19.22
#